data_14b6a2e1b80571bfcc8dde4aa4a312d0
#
_entry.id   14b6a2e1b80571bfcc8dde4aa4a312d0
#
_cell.length_a   1.000
_cell.length_b   1.000
_cell.length_c   1.000
_cell.angle_alpha   90.00
_cell.angle_beta   90.00
_cell.angle_gamma   90.00
#
_symmetry.space_group_name_H-M   'P 1'
#
loop_
_entity.id
_entity.type
_entity.pdbx_description
1 polymer ?
#
loop_
_entity_poly.entity_id
_entity_poly.type
_entity_poly.pdbx_seq_one_letter_code
_entity_poly.pdbx_strand_id
1 'polypeptide(L)' 'MRAVECPCGEPLQARRDSDLVQAAKQHADEAHQGEYSETDLRMLVDTSAYDVPAESAIR' A
#
# COMPACT_ATOMS: atom_id res chain seq x y z
N MET A 1 4.64 -0.91 -11.95
CA MET A 1 4.07 -0.25 -10.77
C MET A 1 3.55 -1.31 -9.81
N ARG A 2 3.77 -1.13 -8.52
CA ARG A 2 3.27 -2.05 -7.50
C ARG A 2 2.02 -1.46 -6.86
N ALA A 3 1.10 -2.31 -6.49
CA ALA A 3 -0.16 -1.87 -5.90
C ALA A 3 -0.56 -2.81 -4.76
N VAL A 4 -1.30 -2.27 -3.81
CA VAL A 4 -1.88 -3.06 -2.73
C VAL A 4 -3.16 -2.37 -2.29
N GLU A 5 -4.12 -3.15 -1.81
CA GLU A 5 -5.33 -2.59 -1.24
C GLU A 5 -5.26 -2.63 0.28
N CYS A 6 -5.51 -1.50 0.91
CA CYS A 6 -5.66 -1.47 2.35
C CYS A 6 -6.86 -2.35 2.75
N PRO A 7 -6.85 -2.96 3.94
CA PRO A 7 -8.01 -3.75 4.39
C PRO A 7 -9.33 -2.99 4.35
N CYS A 8 -9.28 -1.66 4.37
CA CYS A 8 -10.49 -0.85 4.24
C CYS A 8 -10.96 -0.69 2.79
N GLY A 9 -10.19 -1.21 1.82
CA GLY A 9 -10.54 -1.13 0.41
C GLY A 9 -9.88 0.01 -0.35
N GLU A 10 -9.08 0.82 0.31
CA GLU A 10 -8.40 1.95 -0.34
C GLU A 10 -7.24 1.44 -1.19
N PRO A 11 -7.22 1.69 -2.51
CA PRO A 11 -6.12 1.26 -3.35
C PRO A 11 -4.91 2.17 -3.19
N LEU A 12 -3.73 1.56 -3.11
CA LEU A 12 -2.47 2.28 -2.98
C LEU A 12 -1.53 1.80 -4.07
N GLN A 13 -0.77 2.72 -4.66
CA GLN A 13 0.17 2.40 -5.71
C GLN A 13 1.48 3.16 -5.51
N ALA A 14 2.57 2.51 -5.88
CA ALA A 14 3.89 3.12 -5.83
C ALA A 14 4.80 2.37 -6.79
N ARG A 15 5.96 2.94 -7.07
CA ARG A 15 6.90 2.33 -8.01
C ARG A 15 7.58 1.11 -7.43
N ARG A 16 7.86 1.12 -6.13
CA ARG A 16 8.59 0.05 -5.45
C ARG A 16 7.87 -0.34 -4.17
N ASP A 17 8.17 -1.54 -3.69
CA ASP A 17 7.54 -2.03 -2.47
C ASP A 17 7.85 -1.12 -1.27
N SER A 18 9.07 -0.61 -1.17
CA SER A 18 9.41 0.29 -0.07
C SER A 18 8.59 1.56 -0.11
N ASP A 19 8.38 2.11 -1.30
CA ASP A 19 7.53 3.29 -1.46
C ASP A 19 6.07 2.96 -1.16
N LEU A 20 5.65 1.76 -1.52
CA LEU A 20 4.30 1.30 -1.26
C LEU A 20 4.05 1.17 0.24
N VAL A 21 5.05 0.67 0.98
CA VAL A 21 4.95 0.62 2.45
C VAL A 21 4.81 2.02 3.01
N GLN A 22 5.56 2.98 2.49
CA GLN A 22 5.46 4.37 2.95
C GLN A 22 4.07 4.94 2.66
N ALA A 23 3.53 4.67 1.49
CA ALA A 23 2.19 5.13 1.14
C ALA A 23 1.14 4.51 2.08
N ALA A 24 1.28 3.22 2.36
CA ALA A 24 0.37 2.53 3.27
C ALA A 24 0.49 3.09 4.69
N LYS A 25 1.70 3.41 5.10
CA LYS A 25 1.94 3.98 6.42
C LYS A 25 1.28 5.35 6.56
N GLN A 26 1.44 6.18 5.54
CA GLN A 26 0.81 7.50 5.55
C GLN A 26 -0.71 7.38 5.56
N HIS A 27 -1.25 6.47 4.76
CA HIS A 27 -2.68 6.23 4.73
C HIS A 27 -3.19 5.76 6.09
N ALA A 28 -2.46 4.83 6.72
CA ALA A 28 -2.85 4.33 8.03
C ALA A 28 -2.81 5.42 9.10
N ASP A 29 -1.82 6.31 9.01
CA ASP A 29 -1.74 7.43 9.94
C ASP A 29 -2.94 8.35 9.83
N GLU A 30 -3.42 8.58 8.62
CA GLU A 30 -4.52 9.52 8.39
C GLU A 30 -5.89 8.90 8.60
N ALA A 31 -6.04 7.63 8.21
CA ALA A 31 -7.35 6.99 8.19
C ALA A 31 -7.54 5.96 9.31
N HIS A 32 -6.45 5.38 9.80
CA HIS A 32 -6.51 4.27 10.75
C HIS A 32 -5.55 4.47 11.92
N GLN A 33 -5.49 5.64 12.47
CA GLN A 33 -4.50 5.99 13.49
C GLN A 33 -4.32 4.90 14.52
N GLY A 34 -3.10 4.35 14.60
CA GLY A 34 -2.74 3.38 15.60
C GLY A 34 -3.25 1.96 15.37
N GLU A 35 -3.99 1.72 14.30
CA GLU A 35 -4.53 0.38 14.03
C GLU A 35 -3.50 -0.57 13.46
N TYR A 36 -2.54 -0.05 12.72
CA TYR A 36 -1.53 -0.87 12.04
C TYR A 36 -0.14 -0.40 12.38
N SER A 37 0.75 -1.33 12.67
CA SER A 37 2.15 -1.04 12.87
C SER A 37 2.86 -1.07 11.51
N GLU A 38 4.11 -0.59 11.50
CA GLU A 38 4.93 -0.66 10.29
C GLU A 38 5.13 -2.11 9.86
N THR A 39 5.32 -3.01 10.82
CA THR A 39 5.47 -4.42 10.54
C THR A 39 4.23 -4.99 9.85
N ASP A 40 3.05 -4.61 10.35
CA ASP A 40 1.80 -5.06 9.74
C ASP A 40 1.69 -4.59 8.29
N LEU A 41 2.06 -3.34 8.04
CA LEU A 41 1.98 -2.78 6.69
C LEU A 41 3.00 -3.42 5.76
N ARG A 42 4.19 -3.71 6.25
CA ARG A 42 5.20 -4.41 5.47
C ARG A 42 4.73 -5.81 5.09
N MET A 43 4.13 -6.50 6.02
CA MET A 43 3.57 -7.83 5.75
C MET A 43 2.44 -7.75 4.75
N LEU A 44 1.60 -6.74 4.84
CA LEU A 44 0.53 -6.54 3.89
C LEU A 44 1.08 -6.36 2.48
N VAL A 45 2.09 -5.52 2.32
CA VAL A 45 2.73 -5.30 1.02
C VAL A 45 3.40 -6.59 0.55
N ASP A 46 4.11 -7.27 1.43
CA ASP A 46 4.84 -8.48 1.08
C ASP A 46 3.91 -9.59 0.58
N THR A 47 2.74 -9.72 1.17
CA THR A 47 1.83 -10.83 0.86
C THR A 47 0.73 -10.47 -0.12
N SER A 48 0.36 -9.20 -0.22
CA SER A 48 -0.82 -8.77 -0.98
C SER A 48 -0.51 -7.83 -2.13
N ALA A 49 0.69 -7.27 -2.20
CA ALA A 49 1.02 -6.36 -3.29
C ALA A 49 1.13 -7.13 -4.61
N TYR A 50 0.76 -6.47 -5.69
CA TYR A 50 0.77 -7.08 -7.02
C TYR A 50 1.27 -6.07 -8.05
N ASP A 51 1.73 -6.59 -9.19
CA ASP A 51 2.22 -5.74 -10.27
C ASP A 51 1.05 -5.22 -11.09
N VAL A 52 1.14 -3.96 -11.47
CA VAL A 52 0.14 -3.31 -12.32
C VAL A 52 0.86 -2.72 -13.52
N PRO A 53 0.37 -2.93 -14.75
CA PRO A 53 0.94 -2.26 -15.92
C PRO A 53 0.91 -0.75 -15.74
N ALA A 54 1.93 -0.06 -16.26
CA ALA A 54 2.04 1.39 -16.10
C ALA A 54 0.80 2.11 -16.64
N GLU A 55 0.28 1.66 -17.76
CA GLU A 55 -0.89 2.28 -18.36
C GLU A 55 -2.14 2.06 -17.53
N SER A 56 -2.21 0.98 -16.75
CA SER A 56 -3.34 0.75 -15.85
C SER A 56 -3.22 1.57 -14.57
N ALA A 57 -2.01 1.95 -14.20
CA ALA A 57 -1.77 2.73 -13.00
C ALA A 57 -2.13 4.20 -13.17
N ILE A 58 -2.25 4.66 -14.39
CA ILE A 58 -2.56 6.06 -14.71
C ILE A 58 -4.08 6.21 -14.79
N ARG A 59 -4.68 6.54 -13.70
CA ARG A 59 -6.13 6.68 -13.68
C ARG A 59 -6.55 7.83 -12.82
#